data_cdf33eed05154e1c5bd36be9c05731e0
#
_entry.id   cdf33eed05154e1c5bd36be9c05731e0
#
_cell.length_a   1.000
_cell.length_b   1.000
_cell.length_c   1.000
_cell.angle_alpha   90.00
_cell.angle_beta   90.00
_cell.angle_gamma   90.00
#
_symmetry.space_group_name_H-M   'P 1'
#
loop_
_entity.id
_entity.type
_entity.pdbx_description
1 polymer ?
#
loop_
_entity_poly.entity_id
_entity_poly.type
_entity_poly.pdbx_seq_one_letter_code
_entity_poly.pdbx_strand_id
1 'polypeptide(L)'
;MKRYLLSTFTIAAAALLVTSCNDEVNNGLKTGDEGTVTFTAQLPSEMDTRAFADGAMAKHLQYAVYEAGQSTPLPVFGDETRVVGEAEMVDLKKSVTLQLTSGKSYDVIFWADATTDSPYTFNPASQEVSVDYSKVNNNSDNCDAFFKKETITVSGNQSVDVKLTRPFAQVNIGTDDFDAAKASGLEVTQTEVVAKAFATLNLATGEVADEADRTFTMKAIPTASDGEFPVAGGYKYLSMDYLLVGADKATVDVAFNYGGPQNRTFTNVPVQRNYRTNIYGSLLTNTTDFNVVIEPAFSGEFAHEVVSTDEQLAAAATIPNQRIQLTDGVKVTLPTTIADGVEFIGGNNTMIKVPNGYILKANNTTFKDVTLARDDSNGKTEQKGILVINADDVVLDNVKFTIVNQKVGAYGCVYVNRGKTVTVKNTKFSIQISYAVYAYDNETTIILENCNFGPKFTYCTNQPGNGKLIARNTTFRGWMSGWSDGYFENCTFKHGDVYYPYARCYGSSVFKDCEFERLSTATDNRWIPTDPNRKDGEGNRLYDYDYAVSCMKQHSIIEFINCRYSDGSAFNKNVFLKGTTDSSGDPDKVIINGTTYTDINEFTYW
;
A
#
# COMPACT_ATOMS: atom_id res chain seq x y z
N MET A 1 -8.71 21.75 68.55
CA MET A 1 -7.41 22.25 68.09
C MET A 1 -6.71 21.13 67.32
N LYS A 2 -6.78 21.06 66.03
CA LYS A 2 -5.97 20.19 65.20
C LYS A 2 -5.34 21.03 64.09
N ARG A 3 -4.04 21.14 64.10
CA ARG A 3 -3.22 21.80 63.11
C ARG A 3 -3.11 20.93 61.89
N TYR A 4 -3.46 21.44 60.73
CA TYR A 4 -3.16 20.80 59.44
C TYR A 4 -1.79 21.30 58.96
N LEU A 5 -0.85 20.39 58.79
CA LEU A 5 0.41 20.65 58.09
C LEU A 5 0.16 20.58 56.60
N LEU A 6 0.46 21.68 55.92
CA LEU A 6 0.54 21.79 54.46
C LEU A 6 1.92 21.26 54.03
N SER A 7 1.99 20.08 53.40
CA SER A 7 3.23 19.63 52.77
C SER A 7 3.29 20.11 51.33
N THR A 8 4.19 21.03 51.09
CA THR A 8 4.60 21.47 49.74
C THR A 8 5.40 20.36 49.08
N PHE A 9 4.86 19.75 48.04
CA PHE A 9 5.61 18.88 47.17
C PHE A 9 6.43 19.73 46.19
N THR A 10 7.73 19.80 46.43
CA THR A 10 8.70 20.33 45.46
C THR A 10 8.96 19.21 44.46
N ILE A 11 8.49 19.38 43.21
CA ILE A 11 8.87 18.51 42.08
C ILE A 11 10.30 18.90 41.69
N ALA A 12 11.25 18.12 42.12
CA ALA A 12 12.60 18.15 41.58
C ALA A 12 12.57 17.50 40.19
N ALA A 13 12.69 18.32 39.13
CA ALA A 13 12.99 17.82 37.81
C ALA A 13 14.40 17.19 37.86
N ALA A 14 14.43 15.87 37.94
CA ALA A 14 15.65 15.12 37.70
C ALA A 14 15.93 15.15 36.21
N ALA A 15 16.84 16.05 35.79
CA ALA A 15 17.50 15.93 34.50
C ALA A 15 18.30 14.61 34.55
N LEU A 16 17.79 13.58 33.88
CA LEU A 16 18.56 12.39 33.55
C LEU A 16 19.65 12.84 32.59
N LEU A 17 20.81 13.14 33.10
CA LEU A 17 22.06 13.14 32.36
C LEU A 17 22.29 11.68 31.96
N VAL A 18 21.88 11.33 30.74
CA VAL A 18 22.36 10.13 30.08
C VAL A 18 23.86 10.37 29.86
N THR A 19 24.68 9.85 30.73
CA THR A 19 26.11 9.71 30.46
C THR A 19 26.24 8.67 29.35
N SER A 20 26.18 9.13 28.10
CA SER A 20 26.75 8.39 27.00
C SER A 20 28.20 8.12 27.34
N CYS A 21 28.62 6.86 27.35
CA CYS A 21 30.02 6.51 27.35
C CYS A 21 30.63 7.14 26.10
N ASN A 22 31.27 8.29 26.27
CA ASN A 22 32.13 8.85 25.24
C ASN A 22 33.38 7.97 25.23
N ASP A 23 33.52 7.15 24.21
CA ASP A 23 34.84 6.77 23.76
C ASP A 23 35.43 8.01 23.07
N GLU A 24 36.03 8.90 23.87
CA GLU A 24 36.82 10.02 23.37
C GLU A 24 38.06 9.46 22.65
N VAL A 25 37.97 9.41 21.36
CA VAL A 25 39.14 9.14 20.52
C VAL A 25 39.85 10.46 20.27
N ASN A 26 40.94 10.69 20.97
CA ASN A 26 41.75 11.90 20.90
C ASN A 26 42.67 11.83 19.68
N ASN A 27 42.50 12.73 18.73
CA ASN A 27 43.31 12.74 17.48
C ASN A 27 44.29 13.90 17.44
N GLY A 28 45.53 13.58 17.14
CA GLY A 28 46.63 14.52 17.05
C GLY A 28 46.71 15.30 15.74
N LEU A 29 45.60 15.88 15.23
CA LEU A 29 45.64 16.83 14.12
C LEU A 29 45.67 18.28 14.63
N LYS A 30 46.63 19.04 14.13
CA LYS A 30 46.94 20.39 14.56
C LYS A 30 45.86 21.40 14.16
N THR A 31 45.32 22.08 15.15
CA THR A 31 44.76 23.44 15.19
C THR A 31 44.29 24.10 13.88
N GLY A 32 43.12 23.69 13.41
CA GLY A 32 42.10 24.55 12.86
C GLY A 32 40.89 24.39 13.80
N ASP A 33 39.97 25.31 13.87
CA ASP A 33 38.76 25.16 14.71
C ASP A 33 38.09 23.83 14.39
N GLU A 34 38.16 22.88 15.34
CA GLU A 34 37.56 21.55 15.19
C GLU A 34 36.11 21.58 15.63
N GLY A 35 35.22 20.94 14.90
CA GLY A 35 33.84 20.71 15.27
C GLY A 35 33.62 19.24 15.65
N THR A 36 32.95 19.00 16.75
CA THR A 36 32.49 17.67 17.15
C THR A 36 31.18 17.36 16.46
N VAL A 37 31.17 16.36 15.57
CA VAL A 37 29.96 15.92 14.87
C VAL A 37 29.53 14.56 15.38
N THR A 38 28.32 14.48 15.92
CA THR A 38 27.72 13.22 16.36
C THR A 38 26.70 12.75 15.32
N PHE A 39 26.99 11.64 14.67
CA PHE A 39 26.06 10.96 13.77
C PHE A 39 25.29 9.90 14.55
N THR A 40 23.97 9.93 14.49
CA THR A 40 23.13 8.87 15.02
C THR A 40 22.61 8.02 13.88
N ALA A 41 23.31 6.93 13.57
CA ALA A 41 22.87 5.95 12.59
C ALA A 41 21.69 5.14 13.17
N GLN A 42 20.64 5.01 12.36
CA GLN A 42 19.41 4.34 12.75
C GLN A 42 18.93 3.43 11.64
N LEU A 43 18.47 2.21 12.01
CA LEU A 43 17.77 1.29 11.11
C LEU A 43 16.26 1.52 11.20
N PRO A 44 15.49 1.10 10.17
CA PRO A 44 14.05 1.12 10.23
C PRO A 44 13.53 0.30 11.41
N SER A 45 12.67 0.87 12.24
CA SER A 45 11.93 0.13 13.25
C SER A 45 10.59 -0.29 12.64
N GLU A 46 10.48 -1.51 12.15
CA GLU A 46 9.19 -2.03 11.72
C GLU A 46 8.35 -2.37 12.95
N MET A 47 7.23 -1.67 13.10
CA MET A 47 6.26 -1.96 14.15
C MET A 47 5.40 -3.20 13.85
N ASP A 48 5.61 -3.87 12.73
CA ASP A 48 4.91 -5.11 12.40
C ASP A 48 5.61 -6.31 13.07
N THR A 49 4.82 -7.17 13.68
CA THR A 49 5.21 -8.42 14.35
C THR A 49 5.79 -9.48 13.40
N ARG A 50 6.35 -9.08 12.27
CA ARG A 50 6.93 -9.97 11.26
C ARG A 50 8.39 -10.17 11.57
N ALA A 51 8.81 -11.41 11.79
CA ALA A 51 10.18 -11.74 12.14
C ALA A 51 11.18 -11.46 11.02
N PHE A 52 10.81 -11.63 9.74
CA PHE A 52 11.67 -11.24 8.63
C PHE A 52 11.62 -9.74 8.35
N ALA A 53 12.80 -9.18 8.04
CA ALA A 53 13.00 -7.78 7.64
C ALA A 53 12.74 -6.75 8.76
N ASP A 54 12.89 -7.14 10.02
CA ASP A 54 12.82 -6.24 11.17
C ASP A 54 14.13 -5.47 11.43
N GLY A 55 15.20 -5.78 10.68
CA GLY A 55 16.53 -5.18 10.83
C GLY A 55 17.29 -5.66 12.06
N ALA A 56 16.72 -6.54 12.89
CA ALA A 56 17.31 -6.95 14.16
C ALA A 56 18.65 -7.70 14.03
N MET A 57 18.93 -8.27 12.86
CA MET A 57 20.20 -8.95 12.58
C MET A 57 21.33 -7.99 12.17
N ALA A 58 21.03 -6.81 11.64
CA ALA A 58 22.01 -5.84 11.17
C ALA A 58 22.63 -5.03 12.33
N LYS A 59 23.37 -5.70 13.19
CA LYS A 59 23.99 -5.13 14.39
C LYS A 59 25.42 -4.63 14.19
N HIS A 60 26.09 -4.99 13.10
CA HIS A 60 27.44 -4.56 12.80
C HIS A 60 27.39 -3.31 11.93
N LEU A 61 27.65 -2.14 12.52
CA LEU A 61 27.76 -0.86 11.84
C LEU A 61 29.21 -0.62 11.43
N GLN A 62 29.44 -0.36 10.16
CA GLN A 62 30.70 0.12 9.59
C GLN A 62 30.51 1.53 9.03
N TYR A 63 31.55 2.38 9.14
CA TYR A 63 31.52 3.70 8.53
C TYR A 63 32.90 4.13 8.03
N ALA A 64 32.93 4.92 6.96
CA ALA A 64 34.13 5.53 6.44
C ALA A 64 33.88 7.01 6.13
N VAL A 65 34.90 7.84 6.34
CA VAL A 65 34.84 9.30 6.19
C VAL A 65 35.72 9.72 5.01
N TYR A 66 35.24 10.65 4.21
CA TYR A 66 35.94 11.20 3.05
C TYR A 66 35.84 12.73 3.06
N GLU A 67 36.81 13.46 2.52
CA GLU A 67 36.53 14.85 2.13
C GLU A 67 35.47 14.84 1.02
N ALA A 68 34.54 15.77 1.06
CA ALA A 68 33.41 15.75 0.12
C ALA A 68 33.84 15.69 -1.34
N GLY A 69 33.29 14.72 -2.08
CA GLY A 69 33.64 14.47 -3.48
C GLY A 69 34.94 13.73 -3.69
N GLN A 70 35.64 13.27 -2.63
CA GLN A 70 36.85 12.45 -2.75
C GLN A 70 36.52 10.98 -2.52
N SER A 71 37.35 10.09 -3.12
CA SER A 71 37.23 8.64 -2.92
C SER A 71 38.27 8.06 -1.96
N THR A 72 39.24 8.86 -1.54
CA THR A 72 40.26 8.41 -0.59
C THR A 72 39.71 8.52 0.84
N PRO A 73 39.58 7.41 1.56
CA PRO A 73 39.06 7.43 2.92
C PRO A 73 40.09 8.06 3.87
N LEU A 74 39.57 8.78 4.86
CA LEU A 74 40.39 9.34 5.93
C LEU A 74 40.63 8.26 7.00
N PRO A 75 41.77 8.32 7.73
CA PRO A 75 42.01 7.44 8.86
C PRO A 75 40.91 7.58 9.92
N VAL A 76 40.59 6.48 10.58
CA VAL A 76 39.68 6.49 11.72
C VAL A 76 40.39 7.14 12.91
N PHE A 77 39.71 8.04 13.59
CA PHE A 77 40.24 8.74 14.74
C PHE A 77 40.73 7.78 15.83
N GLY A 78 41.98 8.00 16.27
CA GLY A 78 42.66 7.17 17.26
C GLY A 78 43.37 5.93 16.70
N ASP A 79 43.16 5.57 15.44
CA ASP A 79 43.90 4.51 14.76
C ASP A 79 44.17 4.92 13.29
N GLU A 80 45.32 5.54 13.05
CA GLU A 80 45.70 6.04 11.74
C GLU A 80 45.94 4.92 10.70
N THR A 81 45.95 3.66 11.14
CA THR A 81 46.08 2.50 10.25
C THR A 81 44.73 1.98 9.75
N ARG A 82 43.63 2.45 10.33
CA ARG A 82 42.26 2.05 9.98
C ARG A 82 41.56 3.16 9.20
N VAL A 83 40.85 2.78 8.17
CA VAL A 83 39.99 3.67 7.36
C VAL A 83 38.49 3.34 7.47
N VAL A 84 38.16 2.32 8.25
CA VAL A 84 36.80 1.91 8.60
C VAL A 84 36.64 1.94 10.12
N GLY A 85 35.66 2.72 10.60
CA GLY A 85 35.18 2.63 11.97
C GLY A 85 34.14 1.51 12.07
N GLU A 86 34.10 0.86 13.23
CA GLU A 86 33.16 -0.22 13.50
C GLU A 86 32.46 0.03 14.84
N ALA A 87 31.18 -0.31 14.93
CA ALA A 87 30.40 -0.17 16.13
C ALA A 87 29.25 -1.21 16.17
N GLU A 88 28.81 -1.56 17.36
CA GLU A 88 27.64 -2.40 17.55
C GLU A 88 26.38 -1.53 17.65
N MET A 89 25.34 -1.86 16.90
CA MET A 89 24.03 -1.22 17.01
C MET A 89 23.23 -1.86 18.15
N VAL A 90 22.64 -1.01 18.97
CA VAL A 90 21.76 -1.43 20.07
C VAL A 90 20.40 -0.80 19.84
N ASP A 91 19.34 -1.58 19.93
CA ASP A 91 17.97 -1.13 19.65
C ASP A 91 17.86 -0.38 18.30
N LEU A 92 18.47 -0.97 17.26
CA LEU A 92 18.50 -0.46 15.88
C LEU A 92 19.15 0.93 15.74
N LYS A 93 19.95 1.37 16.69
CA LYS A 93 20.59 2.69 16.72
C LYS A 93 22.04 2.63 17.20
N LYS A 94 22.86 3.53 16.67
CA LYS A 94 24.20 3.79 17.19
C LYS A 94 24.64 5.23 16.92
N SER A 95 25.13 5.91 17.94
CA SER A 95 25.79 7.20 17.78
C SER A 95 27.29 7.02 17.60
N VAL A 96 27.84 7.71 16.63
CA VAL A 96 29.27 7.79 16.34
C VAL A 96 29.68 9.26 16.39
N THR A 97 30.69 9.59 17.18
CA THR A 97 31.17 10.96 17.34
C THR A 97 32.53 11.12 16.67
N LEU A 98 32.64 12.10 15.76
CA LEU A 98 33.84 12.41 15.00
C LEU A 98 34.28 13.85 15.28
N GLN A 99 35.59 14.08 15.33
CA GLN A 99 36.18 15.41 15.32
C GLN A 99 36.59 15.74 13.88
N LEU A 100 35.98 16.74 13.30
CA LEU A 100 36.17 17.14 11.91
C LEU A 100 36.54 18.62 11.82
N THR A 101 37.32 19.02 10.81
CA THR A 101 37.73 20.41 10.66
C THR A 101 36.56 21.31 10.31
N SER A 102 36.33 22.35 11.09
CA SER A 102 35.31 23.36 10.85
C SER A 102 35.52 24.09 9.53
N GLY A 103 34.44 24.37 8.81
CA GLY A 103 34.47 24.99 7.47
C GLY A 103 34.71 24.02 6.32
N LYS A 104 35.05 22.76 6.57
CA LYS A 104 35.19 21.73 5.54
C LYS A 104 33.91 20.91 5.38
N SER A 105 33.73 20.32 4.20
CA SER A 105 32.65 19.38 3.89
C SER A 105 33.15 17.96 3.81
N TYR A 106 32.38 17.02 4.33
CA TYR A 106 32.72 15.60 4.38
C TYR A 106 31.57 14.73 3.87
N ASP A 107 31.93 13.64 3.20
CA ASP A 107 31.05 12.53 2.90
C ASP A 107 31.31 11.42 3.94
N VAL A 108 30.25 10.96 4.62
CA VAL A 108 30.34 9.83 5.54
C VAL A 108 29.44 8.72 5.02
N ILE A 109 30.04 7.57 4.76
CA ILE A 109 29.32 6.38 4.29
C ILE A 109 29.10 5.45 5.49
N PHE A 110 27.87 5.01 5.67
CA PHE A 110 27.47 4.04 6.67
C PHE A 110 26.97 2.77 6.00
N TRP A 111 27.38 1.62 6.53
CA TRP A 111 26.91 0.29 6.17
C TRP A 111 26.61 -0.49 7.44
N ALA A 112 25.44 -1.14 7.50
CA ALA A 112 25.07 -2.00 8.63
C ALA A 112 24.62 -3.36 8.12
N ASP A 113 25.14 -4.45 8.68
CA ASP A 113 24.84 -5.82 8.31
C ASP A 113 24.90 -6.77 9.52
N ALA A 114 24.73 -8.07 9.28
CA ALA A 114 24.80 -9.08 10.33
C ALA A 114 26.22 -9.18 10.91
N THR A 115 26.30 -9.37 12.24
CA THR A 115 27.58 -9.52 12.95
C THR A 115 28.31 -10.81 12.59
N THR A 116 27.56 -11.85 12.24
CA THR A 116 28.10 -13.17 11.84
C THR A 116 27.40 -13.65 10.58
N ASP A 117 28.12 -14.43 9.79
CA ASP A 117 27.63 -15.02 8.55
C ASP A 117 27.10 -14.00 7.51
N SER A 118 27.54 -12.75 7.62
CA SER A 118 27.24 -11.72 6.60
C SER A 118 27.86 -12.09 5.25
N PRO A 119 27.09 -12.04 4.16
CA PRO A 119 27.65 -12.26 2.82
C PRO A 119 28.35 -11.03 2.23
N TYR A 120 28.46 -9.93 2.99
CA TYR A 120 28.90 -8.63 2.50
C TYR A 120 30.32 -8.28 2.90
N THR A 121 31.01 -7.57 2.01
CA THR A 121 32.34 -7.01 2.30
C THR A 121 32.37 -5.55 1.86
N PHE A 122 32.55 -4.63 2.81
CA PHE A 122 32.71 -3.21 2.55
C PHE A 122 34.17 -2.89 2.24
N ASN A 123 34.42 -2.29 1.08
CA ASN A 123 35.74 -1.77 0.66
C ASN A 123 35.70 -0.24 0.65
N PRO A 124 36.33 0.43 1.64
CA PRO A 124 36.29 1.89 1.72
C PRO A 124 37.13 2.56 0.60
N ALA A 125 38.14 1.90 0.04
CA ALA A 125 38.98 2.49 -1.01
C ALA A 125 38.25 2.62 -2.34
N SER A 126 37.32 1.72 -2.66
CA SER A 126 36.46 1.82 -3.85
C SER A 126 35.05 2.37 -3.50
N GLN A 127 34.76 2.60 -2.24
CA GLN A 127 33.43 2.99 -1.73
C GLN A 127 32.33 1.95 -2.10
N GLU A 128 32.68 0.66 -2.11
CA GLU A 128 31.83 -0.40 -2.60
C GLU A 128 31.56 -1.48 -1.55
N VAL A 129 30.41 -2.10 -1.68
CA VAL A 129 30.10 -3.38 -1.02
C VAL A 129 29.99 -4.45 -2.09
N SER A 130 30.65 -5.58 -1.86
CA SER A 130 30.50 -6.79 -2.65
C SER A 130 29.69 -7.86 -1.92
N VAL A 131 28.95 -8.66 -2.70
CA VAL A 131 28.12 -9.77 -2.23
C VAL A 131 28.77 -11.11 -2.58
N ASP A 132 29.07 -11.91 -1.57
CA ASP A 132 29.52 -13.30 -1.74
C ASP A 132 28.27 -14.22 -1.80
N TYR A 133 27.78 -14.48 -3.00
CA TYR A 133 26.58 -15.33 -3.20
C TYR A 133 26.77 -16.79 -2.76
N SER A 134 27.99 -17.25 -2.50
CA SER A 134 28.21 -18.57 -1.89
C SER A 134 27.75 -18.65 -0.43
N LYS A 135 27.57 -17.49 0.22
CA LYS A 135 27.08 -17.35 1.60
C LYS A 135 25.63 -16.88 1.68
N VAL A 136 25.04 -16.48 0.56
CA VAL A 136 23.64 -16.05 0.53
C VAL A 136 22.73 -17.28 0.62
N ASN A 137 21.85 -17.27 1.59
CA ASN A 137 20.88 -18.33 1.82
C ASN A 137 19.46 -17.81 1.64
N ASN A 138 18.59 -18.62 1.04
CA ASN A 138 17.15 -18.41 1.08
C ASN A 138 16.64 -18.38 2.53
N ASN A 139 15.62 -17.61 2.82
CA ASN A 139 14.98 -17.51 4.13
C ASN A 139 15.93 -17.09 5.28
N SER A 140 16.82 -16.14 5.03
CA SER A 140 17.82 -15.70 6.00
C SER A 140 17.91 -14.18 6.15
N ASP A 141 17.56 -13.68 7.31
CA ASP A 141 17.75 -12.26 7.68
C ASP A 141 19.21 -11.87 7.91
N ASN A 142 20.16 -12.81 7.95
CA ASN A 142 21.60 -12.48 7.90
C ASN A 142 21.98 -11.80 6.57
N CYS A 143 21.11 -11.87 5.57
CA CYS A 143 21.26 -11.18 4.29
C CYS A 143 20.59 -9.78 4.29
N ASP A 144 19.97 -9.35 5.39
CA ASP A 144 19.45 -7.99 5.52
C ASP A 144 20.58 -7.01 5.83
N ALA A 145 20.64 -5.92 5.08
CA ALA A 145 21.65 -4.89 5.30
C ALA A 145 21.13 -3.51 4.88
N PHE A 146 21.83 -2.46 5.38
CA PHE A 146 21.39 -1.09 5.24
C PHE A 146 22.58 -0.18 4.95
N PHE A 147 22.33 0.90 4.21
CA PHE A 147 23.36 1.89 3.95
C PHE A 147 22.83 3.31 3.86
N LYS A 148 23.72 4.26 4.03
CA LYS A 148 23.49 5.67 3.73
C LYS A 148 24.81 6.36 3.49
N LYS A 149 24.86 7.26 2.53
CA LYS A 149 25.88 8.30 2.41
C LYS A 149 25.27 9.60 2.94
N GLU A 150 25.95 10.25 3.87
CA GLU A 150 25.57 11.56 4.40
C GLU A 150 26.66 12.57 4.04
N THR A 151 26.27 13.73 3.51
CA THR A 151 27.20 14.82 3.18
C THR A 151 26.93 15.99 4.13
N ILE A 152 27.95 16.42 4.85
CA ILE A 152 27.83 17.51 5.81
C ILE A 152 28.88 18.59 5.58
N THR A 153 28.57 19.82 5.95
CA THR A 153 29.54 20.91 6.14
C THR A 153 29.65 21.20 7.64
N VAL A 154 30.86 21.12 8.17
CA VAL A 154 31.10 21.27 9.61
C VAL A 154 31.07 22.75 9.98
N SER A 155 30.15 23.15 10.84
CA SER A 155 29.97 24.52 11.33
C SER A 155 30.15 24.63 12.85
N GLY A 156 30.98 23.79 13.45
CA GLY A 156 31.16 23.63 14.89
C GLY A 156 30.52 22.33 15.39
N ASN A 157 30.14 22.26 16.67
CA ASN A 157 29.52 21.08 17.23
C ASN A 157 28.10 20.88 16.69
N GLN A 158 27.81 19.72 16.13
CA GLN A 158 26.51 19.43 15.53
C GLN A 158 26.13 17.94 15.68
N SER A 159 24.83 17.66 15.61
CA SER A 159 24.28 16.30 15.59
C SER A 159 23.55 16.08 14.26
N VAL A 160 23.71 14.88 13.70
CA VAL A 160 23.13 14.48 12.43
C VAL A 160 22.43 13.12 12.59
N ASP A 161 21.15 13.07 12.33
CA ASP A 161 20.40 11.80 12.28
C ASP A 161 20.59 11.16 10.90
N VAL A 162 21.11 9.94 10.86
CA VAL A 162 21.39 9.19 9.64
C VAL A 162 20.45 8.00 9.54
N LYS A 163 19.48 8.12 8.67
CA LYS A 163 18.51 7.06 8.42
C LYS A 163 19.01 6.12 7.35
N LEU A 164 19.37 4.89 7.72
CA LEU A 164 19.86 3.87 6.80
C LEU A 164 18.70 3.20 6.07
N THR A 165 18.88 2.85 4.81
CA THR A 165 17.88 2.19 3.97
C THR A 165 18.42 0.92 3.33
N ARG A 166 17.57 -0.05 3.00
CA ARG A 166 17.98 -1.30 2.36
C ARG A 166 18.40 -1.06 0.91
N PRO A 167 19.56 -1.58 0.47
CA PRO A 167 19.96 -1.58 -0.93
C PRO A 167 19.27 -2.67 -1.76
N PHE A 168 18.49 -3.54 -1.13
CA PHE A 168 17.88 -4.73 -1.71
C PHE A 168 16.41 -4.54 -2.04
N ALA A 169 15.90 -5.32 -3.01
CA ALA A 169 14.51 -5.73 -3.06
C ALA A 169 14.34 -6.99 -2.21
N GLN A 170 13.25 -7.11 -1.48
CA GLN A 170 12.85 -8.38 -0.87
C GLN A 170 11.82 -9.06 -1.78
N VAL A 171 12.04 -10.32 -2.11
CA VAL A 171 11.10 -11.15 -2.86
C VAL A 171 10.57 -12.24 -1.94
N ASN A 172 9.24 -12.30 -1.78
CA ASN A 172 8.54 -13.25 -0.94
C ASN A 172 7.65 -14.15 -1.80
N ILE A 173 7.60 -15.43 -1.47
CA ILE A 173 6.74 -16.41 -2.16
C ILE A 173 5.86 -17.10 -1.12
N GLY A 174 4.54 -17.08 -1.33
CA GLY A 174 3.55 -17.66 -0.44
C GLY A 174 2.46 -18.42 -1.18
N THR A 175 1.88 -19.44 -0.55
CA THR A 175 0.86 -20.27 -1.19
C THR A 175 -0.34 -20.53 -0.28
N ASP A 176 -1.53 -20.62 -0.86
CA ASP A 176 -2.78 -20.98 -0.17
C ASP A 176 -3.13 -22.47 -0.30
N ASP A 177 -2.43 -23.22 -1.19
CA ASP A 177 -2.70 -24.62 -1.47
C ASP A 177 -1.71 -25.61 -0.81
N PHE A 178 -0.97 -25.17 0.22
CA PHE A 178 0.04 -25.98 0.92
C PHE A 178 -0.53 -27.29 1.46
N ASP A 179 -1.67 -27.23 2.16
CA ASP A 179 -2.31 -28.43 2.74
C ASP A 179 -2.89 -29.34 1.66
N ALA A 180 -3.41 -28.79 0.58
CA ALA A 180 -3.91 -29.56 -0.56
C ALA A 180 -2.76 -30.27 -1.29
N ALA A 181 -1.63 -29.62 -1.46
CA ALA A 181 -0.42 -30.22 -2.02
C ALA A 181 0.07 -31.38 -1.15
N LYS A 182 0.15 -31.18 0.17
CA LYS A 182 0.53 -32.24 1.12
C LYS A 182 -0.44 -33.41 1.10
N ALA A 183 -1.75 -33.15 1.04
CA ALA A 183 -2.76 -34.21 0.92
C ALA A 183 -2.64 -35.00 -0.38
N SER A 184 -2.11 -34.41 -1.45
CA SER A 184 -1.81 -35.09 -2.73
C SER A 184 -0.45 -35.81 -2.76
N GLY A 185 0.30 -35.78 -1.65
CA GLY A 185 1.60 -36.44 -1.52
C GLY A 185 2.81 -35.55 -1.87
N LEU A 186 2.63 -34.25 -2.11
CA LEU A 186 3.70 -33.31 -2.30
C LEU A 186 4.04 -32.61 -0.97
N GLU A 187 5.16 -33.00 -0.37
CA GLU A 187 5.64 -32.38 0.88
C GLU A 187 6.77 -31.41 0.57
N VAL A 188 6.50 -30.11 0.77
CA VAL A 188 7.47 -29.03 0.60
C VAL A 188 8.07 -28.67 1.95
N THR A 189 9.35 -28.98 2.14
CA THR A 189 10.09 -28.73 3.39
C THR A 189 11.19 -27.69 3.24
N GLN A 190 11.66 -27.44 2.02
CA GLN A 190 12.71 -26.49 1.71
C GLN A 190 12.49 -25.89 0.32
N THR A 191 13.06 -24.72 0.08
CA THR A 191 12.94 -23.99 -1.19
C THR A 191 14.26 -23.33 -1.57
N GLU A 192 14.43 -23.08 -2.86
CA GLU A 192 15.56 -22.37 -3.45
C GLU A 192 15.02 -21.36 -4.48
N VAL A 193 15.64 -20.23 -4.57
CA VAL A 193 15.34 -19.20 -5.58
C VAL A 193 16.57 -18.95 -6.45
N VAL A 194 16.35 -18.81 -7.76
CA VAL A 194 17.36 -18.29 -8.70
C VAL A 194 16.75 -17.06 -9.39
N ALA A 195 17.44 -15.95 -9.29
CA ALA A 195 17.01 -14.69 -9.91
C ALA A 195 18.21 -13.84 -10.34
N LYS A 196 17.99 -12.93 -11.28
CA LYS A 196 19.00 -11.92 -11.61
C LYS A 196 19.18 -10.94 -10.46
N ALA A 197 20.44 -10.78 -10.03
CA ALA A 197 20.82 -9.78 -9.04
C ALA A 197 22.25 -9.32 -9.29
N PHE A 198 22.59 -8.15 -8.76
CA PHE A 198 23.93 -7.56 -8.87
C PHE A 198 24.84 -8.08 -7.75
N ALA A 199 26.15 -8.05 -7.95
CA ALA A 199 27.12 -8.46 -6.94
C ALA A 199 27.88 -7.30 -6.29
N THR A 200 27.77 -6.10 -6.83
CA THR A 200 28.49 -4.92 -6.32
C THR A 200 27.55 -3.73 -6.23
N LEU A 201 27.67 -2.97 -5.13
CA LEU A 201 26.98 -1.70 -4.92
C LEU A 201 28.03 -0.63 -4.59
N ASN A 202 28.08 0.45 -5.36
CA ASN A 202 28.83 1.65 -5.00
C ASN A 202 28.00 2.48 -4.01
N LEU A 203 28.49 2.61 -2.78
CA LEU A 203 27.77 3.29 -1.69
C LEU A 203 27.76 4.81 -1.82
N ALA A 204 28.68 5.38 -2.61
CA ALA A 204 28.76 6.82 -2.85
C ALA A 204 27.76 7.29 -3.92
N THR A 205 27.55 6.48 -4.97
CA THR A 205 26.68 6.82 -6.11
C THR A 205 25.33 6.08 -6.06
N GLY A 206 25.29 4.94 -5.38
CA GLY A 206 24.13 4.04 -5.39
C GLY A 206 24.04 3.15 -6.63
N GLU A 207 25.03 3.18 -7.52
CA GLU A 207 25.08 2.35 -8.71
C GLU A 207 25.41 0.89 -8.36
N VAL A 208 24.87 -0.04 -9.14
CA VAL A 208 25.09 -1.48 -9.00
C VAL A 208 25.79 -2.05 -10.22
N ALA A 209 26.57 -3.12 -10.03
CA ALA A 209 27.33 -3.77 -11.11
C ALA A 209 27.36 -5.30 -10.95
N ASP A 210 27.85 -5.99 -11.98
CA ASP A 210 28.02 -7.45 -12.02
C ASP A 210 26.71 -8.22 -11.92
N GLU A 211 25.74 -7.88 -12.79
CA GLU A 211 24.47 -8.59 -12.90
C GLU A 211 24.67 -10.02 -13.43
N ALA A 212 24.10 -10.99 -12.76
CA ALA A 212 24.02 -12.37 -13.21
C ALA A 212 22.85 -13.10 -12.55
N ASP A 213 22.54 -14.30 -13.06
CA ASP A 213 21.66 -15.22 -12.34
C ASP A 213 22.36 -15.66 -11.05
N ARG A 214 21.71 -15.46 -9.92
CA ARG A 214 22.23 -15.76 -8.57
C ARG A 214 21.33 -16.80 -7.92
N THR A 215 21.97 -17.79 -7.31
CA THR A 215 21.27 -18.82 -6.55
C THR A 215 21.26 -18.46 -5.08
N PHE A 216 20.07 -18.38 -4.50
CA PHE A 216 19.83 -18.27 -3.07
C PHE A 216 19.72 -19.68 -2.52
N THR A 217 20.77 -20.12 -1.84
CA THR A 217 20.96 -21.52 -1.46
C THR A 217 19.76 -22.09 -0.69
N MET A 218 19.31 -23.26 -1.11
CA MET A 218 18.14 -23.96 -0.58
C MET A 218 18.14 -24.08 0.95
N LYS A 219 17.05 -23.65 1.57
CA LYS A 219 16.81 -23.73 3.03
C LYS A 219 15.39 -24.17 3.33
N ALA A 220 15.18 -24.57 4.59
CA ALA A 220 13.86 -24.90 5.11
C ALA A 220 12.89 -23.72 4.91
N ILE A 221 11.63 -24.05 4.60
CA ILE A 221 10.58 -23.04 4.50
C ILE A 221 10.37 -22.32 5.84
N PRO A 222 9.95 -21.05 5.84
CA PRO A 222 9.69 -20.31 7.06
C PRO A 222 8.68 -20.98 7.99
N THR A 223 8.93 -20.87 9.29
CA THR A 223 8.06 -21.33 10.37
C THR A 223 7.22 -20.17 10.93
N ALA A 224 6.30 -20.43 11.83
CA ALA A 224 5.51 -19.37 12.45
C ALA A 224 6.38 -18.39 13.30
N SER A 225 7.57 -18.82 13.77
CA SER A 225 8.51 -17.94 14.46
C SER A 225 9.25 -16.98 13.54
N ASP A 226 9.32 -17.29 12.25
CA ASP A 226 9.94 -16.42 11.24
C ASP A 226 8.96 -15.38 10.69
N GLY A 227 7.72 -15.38 11.17
CA GLY A 227 6.66 -14.43 10.83
C GLY A 227 5.62 -14.96 9.85
N GLU A 228 4.61 -14.13 9.62
CA GLU A 228 3.54 -14.43 8.69
C GLU A 228 3.87 -13.88 7.29
N PHE A 229 3.29 -14.52 6.26
CA PHE A 229 3.41 -14.02 4.90
C PHE A 229 2.80 -12.59 4.80
N PRO A 230 3.47 -11.64 4.13
CA PRO A 230 3.09 -10.23 4.19
C PRO A 230 1.72 -9.87 3.60
N VAL A 231 1.08 -10.78 2.88
CA VAL A 231 -0.25 -10.57 2.30
C VAL A 231 -1.30 -11.28 3.14
N ALA A 232 -2.37 -10.57 3.50
CA ALA A 232 -3.50 -11.16 4.22
C ALA A 232 -4.19 -12.24 3.38
N GLY A 233 -4.69 -13.30 4.01
CA GLY A 233 -5.39 -14.40 3.32
C GLY A 233 -4.94 -15.80 3.73
N GLY A 234 -4.07 -15.91 4.74
CA GLY A 234 -3.66 -17.22 5.27
C GLY A 234 -2.67 -17.98 4.38
N TYR A 235 -1.88 -17.26 3.58
CA TYR A 235 -0.84 -17.86 2.75
C TYR A 235 0.27 -18.47 3.60
N LYS A 236 0.67 -19.71 3.28
CA LYS A 236 1.87 -20.32 3.85
C LYS A 236 3.11 -19.70 3.22
N TYR A 237 3.98 -19.16 4.04
CA TYR A 237 5.26 -18.60 3.61
C TYR A 237 6.17 -19.73 3.10
N LEU A 238 6.69 -19.60 1.86
CA LEU A 238 7.56 -20.60 1.23
C LEU A 238 8.98 -20.09 1.05
N SER A 239 9.17 -18.81 0.70
CA SER A 239 10.50 -18.25 0.40
C SER A 239 10.55 -16.74 0.70
N MET A 240 11.72 -16.29 1.17
CA MET A 240 12.09 -14.89 1.34
C MET A 240 13.56 -14.69 0.97
N ASP A 241 13.82 -13.74 0.05
CA ASP A 241 15.15 -13.46 -0.46
C ASP A 241 15.41 -11.96 -0.64
N TYR A 242 16.66 -11.54 -0.36
CA TYR A 242 17.12 -10.17 -0.58
C TYR A 242 17.97 -10.09 -1.86
N LEU A 243 17.44 -9.45 -2.90
CA LEU A 243 18.09 -9.26 -4.19
C LEU A 243 18.75 -7.88 -4.25
N LEU A 244 20.06 -7.82 -4.48
CA LEU A 244 20.71 -6.55 -4.77
C LEU A 244 20.25 -6.06 -6.14
N VAL A 245 19.58 -4.89 -6.16
CA VAL A 245 18.96 -4.32 -7.37
C VAL A 245 19.24 -2.82 -7.48
N GLY A 246 18.97 -2.26 -8.65
CA GLY A 246 19.05 -0.82 -8.89
C GLY A 246 18.03 0.00 -8.10
N ALA A 247 18.20 1.31 -8.09
CA ALA A 247 17.25 2.24 -7.46
C ALA A 247 15.91 2.29 -8.20
N ASP A 248 15.96 2.19 -9.53
CA ASP A 248 14.79 2.24 -10.38
C ASP A 248 14.06 0.89 -10.42
N LYS A 249 12.76 0.94 -10.68
CA LYS A 249 11.95 -0.26 -10.87
C LYS A 249 12.41 -1.03 -12.11
N ALA A 250 12.70 -2.31 -11.92
CA ALA A 250 13.06 -3.24 -12.97
C ALA A 250 12.19 -4.49 -12.90
N THR A 251 12.39 -5.43 -13.83
CA THR A 251 11.76 -6.75 -13.78
C THR A 251 12.83 -7.83 -13.89
N VAL A 252 12.64 -8.92 -13.14
CA VAL A 252 13.49 -10.12 -13.18
C VAL A 252 12.62 -11.36 -13.34
N ASP A 253 13.19 -12.42 -13.89
CA ASP A 253 12.57 -13.73 -13.80
C ASP A 253 13.03 -14.42 -12.51
N VAL A 254 12.09 -15.03 -11.78
CA VAL A 254 12.34 -15.72 -10.52
C VAL A 254 12.07 -17.21 -10.73
N ALA A 255 13.13 -18.02 -10.78
CA ALA A 255 13.01 -19.46 -10.79
C ALA A 255 12.91 -19.96 -9.35
N PHE A 256 11.84 -20.70 -9.07
CA PHE A 256 11.50 -21.21 -7.75
C PHE A 256 11.51 -22.73 -7.73
N ASN A 257 12.40 -23.30 -6.93
CA ASN A 257 12.57 -24.72 -6.73
C ASN A 257 12.08 -25.11 -5.33
N TYR A 258 11.16 -26.04 -5.26
CA TYR A 258 10.58 -26.53 -4.01
C TYR A 258 10.72 -28.05 -3.84
N GLY A 259 11.60 -28.69 -4.63
CA GLY A 259 11.83 -30.13 -4.58
C GLY A 259 10.71 -31.00 -5.16
N GLY A 260 9.70 -30.36 -5.77
CA GLY A 260 8.58 -31.03 -6.43
C GLY A 260 8.91 -31.47 -7.86
N PRO A 261 7.98 -32.15 -8.53
CA PRO A 261 8.17 -32.63 -9.89
C PRO A 261 8.27 -31.51 -10.94
N GLN A 262 7.89 -30.31 -10.59
CA GLN A 262 7.90 -29.14 -11.49
C GLN A 262 8.38 -27.90 -10.73
N ASN A 263 9.55 -27.39 -11.11
CA ASN A 263 10.00 -26.08 -10.71
C ASN A 263 9.17 -25.01 -11.43
N ARG A 264 8.99 -23.85 -10.80
CA ARG A 264 8.27 -22.72 -11.39
C ARG A 264 9.21 -21.60 -11.77
N THR A 265 8.86 -20.87 -12.82
CA THR A 265 9.48 -19.60 -13.15
C THR A 265 8.39 -18.54 -13.23
N PHE A 266 8.50 -17.55 -12.40
CA PHE A 266 7.67 -16.34 -12.44
C PHE A 266 8.39 -15.31 -13.30
N THR A 267 7.80 -14.95 -14.44
CA THR A 267 8.41 -14.03 -15.41
C THR A 267 8.00 -12.59 -15.15
N ASN A 268 8.89 -11.64 -15.46
CA ASN A 268 8.65 -10.21 -15.32
C ASN A 268 8.23 -9.78 -13.89
N VAL A 269 8.81 -10.39 -12.88
CA VAL A 269 8.59 -10.02 -11.48
C VAL A 269 9.16 -8.63 -11.23
N PRO A 270 8.35 -7.64 -10.82
CA PRO A 270 8.85 -6.30 -10.56
C PRO A 270 9.69 -6.28 -9.29
N VAL A 271 10.87 -5.65 -9.37
CA VAL A 271 11.78 -5.46 -8.24
C VAL A 271 12.28 -4.02 -8.23
N GLN A 272 12.50 -3.48 -7.03
CA GLN A 272 13.07 -2.16 -6.82
C GLN A 272 13.78 -2.11 -5.47
N ARG A 273 14.87 -1.36 -5.39
CA ARG A 273 15.59 -1.13 -4.13
C ARG A 273 14.66 -0.62 -3.05
N ASN A 274 14.79 -1.20 -1.85
CA ASN A 274 13.97 -0.88 -0.67
C ASN A 274 12.47 -1.14 -0.85
N TYR A 275 12.10 -2.06 -1.77
CA TYR A 275 10.73 -2.51 -1.99
C TYR A 275 10.60 -4.00 -1.69
N ARG A 276 9.38 -4.40 -1.35
CA ARG A 276 8.99 -5.80 -1.15
C ARG A 276 8.12 -6.24 -2.32
N THR A 277 8.44 -7.36 -2.94
CA THR A 277 7.62 -8.01 -3.97
C THR A 277 7.07 -9.31 -3.42
N ASN A 278 5.75 -9.46 -3.44
CA ASN A 278 5.06 -10.64 -2.97
C ASN A 278 4.48 -11.42 -4.16
N ILE A 279 4.85 -12.69 -4.28
CA ILE A 279 4.32 -13.65 -5.26
C ILE A 279 3.47 -14.64 -4.47
N TYR A 280 2.18 -14.73 -4.77
CA TYR A 280 1.27 -15.56 -4.00
C TYR A 280 0.09 -16.10 -4.81
N GLY A 281 -0.47 -17.22 -4.36
CA GLY A 281 -1.59 -17.91 -4.99
C GLY A 281 -1.51 -19.40 -4.74
N SER A 282 -2.24 -20.20 -5.54
CA SER A 282 -2.19 -21.66 -5.51
C SER A 282 -0.95 -22.17 -6.27
N LEU A 283 0.22 -22.07 -5.65
CA LEU A 283 1.50 -22.27 -6.34
C LEU A 283 1.94 -23.71 -6.49
N LEU A 284 1.42 -24.64 -5.70
CA LEU A 284 1.89 -26.02 -5.62
C LEU A 284 1.02 -27.00 -6.42
N THR A 285 -0.27 -26.73 -6.54
CA THR A 285 -1.23 -27.62 -7.22
C THR A 285 -1.78 -27.04 -8.52
N ASN A 286 -1.68 -25.72 -8.72
CA ASN A 286 -2.17 -25.03 -9.91
C ASN A 286 -1.01 -24.32 -10.64
N THR A 287 -1.00 -24.36 -11.96
CA THR A 287 0.08 -23.79 -12.78
C THR A 287 -0.18 -22.36 -13.26
N THR A 288 -1.39 -21.83 -13.10
CA THR A 288 -1.82 -20.58 -13.78
C THR A 288 -2.28 -19.46 -12.85
N ASP A 289 -2.70 -19.75 -11.62
CA ASP A 289 -3.29 -18.75 -10.73
C ASP A 289 -2.29 -18.28 -9.68
N PHE A 290 -1.64 -17.16 -9.95
CA PHE A 290 -0.82 -16.45 -8.97
C PHE A 290 -0.88 -14.93 -9.18
N ASN A 291 -0.60 -14.19 -8.11
CA ASN A 291 -0.51 -12.74 -8.10
C ASN A 291 0.93 -12.31 -7.85
N VAL A 292 1.33 -11.21 -8.46
CA VAL A 292 2.61 -10.55 -8.18
C VAL A 292 2.33 -9.10 -7.81
N VAL A 293 2.61 -8.74 -6.57
CA VAL A 293 2.37 -7.39 -6.05
C VAL A 293 3.68 -6.83 -5.50
N ILE A 294 4.09 -5.68 -5.99
CA ILE A 294 5.19 -4.90 -5.43
C ILE A 294 4.63 -3.87 -4.46
N GLU A 295 5.12 -3.87 -3.23
CA GLU A 295 4.75 -2.93 -2.18
C GLU A 295 5.88 -1.94 -1.97
N PRO A 296 5.60 -0.62 -1.89
CA PRO A 296 6.60 0.36 -1.58
C PRO A 296 7.14 0.10 -0.18
N ALA A 297 8.42 0.11 -0.09
CA ALA A 297 9.28 0.03 1.09
C ALA A 297 8.78 -0.86 2.23
N PHE A 298 9.68 -1.55 2.79
CA PHE A 298 9.56 -2.00 4.16
C PHE A 298 8.96 -0.85 4.97
N SER A 299 7.77 -1.02 5.52
CA SER A 299 6.99 0.01 6.21
C SER A 299 7.65 0.45 7.52
N GLY A 300 8.92 0.84 7.45
CA GLY A 300 9.67 1.35 8.59
C GLY A 300 9.57 2.86 8.73
N GLU A 301 9.76 3.33 9.93
CA GLU A 301 9.70 4.74 10.35
C GLU A 301 10.56 5.68 9.50
N PHE A 302 11.61 5.16 8.83
CA PHE A 302 12.53 5.93 7.99
C PHE A 302 12.13 6.10 6.53
N ALA A 303 11.08 5.40 6.10
CA ALA A 303 10.48 5.63 4.80
C ALA A 303 9.56 6.86 4.80
N HIS A 304 9.33 7.48 5.96
CA HIS A 304 8.43 8.60 6.11
C HIS A 304 9.18 9.91 6.31
N GLU A 305 8.86 10.91 5.51
CA GLU A 305 9.13 12.28 5.88
C GLU A 305 7.97 12.78 6.75
N VAL A 306 8.27 13.20 7.97
CA VAL A 306 7.23 13.73 8.89
C VAL A 306 6.94 15.19 8.54
N VAL A 307 5.69 15.46 8.21
CA VAL A 307 5.24 16.74 7.68
C VAL A 307 4.16 17.33 8.58
N SER A 308 4.31 18.61 8.91
CA SER A 308 3.37 19.40 9.72
C SER A 308 2.94 20.73 9.08
N THR A 309 3.53 21.12 7.96
CA THR A 309 3.21 22.38 7.26
C THR A 309 2.98 22.16 5.76
N ASP A 310 2.35 23.15 5.11
CA ASP A 310 2.14 23.14 3.65
C ASP A 310 3.47 23.18 2.88
N GLU A 311 4.48 23.92 3.39
CA GLU A 311 5.80 24.01 2.77
C GLU A 311 6.56 22.70 2.82
N GLN A 312 6.55 22.02 3.97
CA GLN A 312 7.15 20.68 4.11
C GLN A 312 6.45 19.68 3.19
N LEU A 313 5.11 19.71 3.15
CA LEU A 313 4.34 18.83 2.28
C LEU A 313 4.66 19.07 0.80
N ALA A 314 4.76 20.34 0.39
CA ALA A 314 5.08 20.71 -0.98
C ALA A 314 6.48 20.27 -1.39
N ALA A 315 7.46 20.35 -0.49
CA ALA A 315 8.83 19.87 -0.73
C ALA A 315 8.87 18.32 -0.84
N ALA A 316 8.32 17.62 0.15
CA ALA A 316 8.32 16.17 0.21
C ALA A 316 7.58 15.53 -0.97
N ALA A 317 6.45 16.10 -1.38
CA ALA A 317 5.62 15.58 -2.46
C ALA A 317 6.28 15.66 -3.86
N THR A 318 7.38 16.39 -4.02
CA THR A 318 8.13 16.44 -5.29
C THR A 318 9.12 15.27 -5.46
N ILE A 319 9.34 14.48 -4.42
CA ILE A 319 10.27 13.35 -4.44
C ILE A 319 9.52 12.09 -4.86
N PRO A 320 9.88 11.43 -5.96
CA PRO A 320 9.22 10.20 -6.41
C PRO A 320 9.27 9.09 -5.35
N ASN A 321 8.18 8.34 -5.23
CA ASN A 321 8.03 7.23 -4.30
C ASN A 321 8.22 7.62 -2.81
N GLN A 322 8.08 8.89 -2.48
CA GLN A 322 8.19 9.37 -1.10
C GLN A 322 6.99 8.95 -0.28
N ARG A 323 7.24 8.39 0.91
CA ARG A 323 6.22 8.19 1.94
C ARG A 323 6.21 9.39 2.87
N ILE A 324 5.07 10.02 3.02
CA ILE A 324 4.90 11.26 3.77
C ILE A 324 3.97 11.00 4.94
N GLN A 325 4.51 10.98 6.16
CA GLN A 325 3.73 10.88 7.38
C GLN A 325 3.25 12.27 7.81
N LEU A 326 1.96 12.44 7.84
CA LEU A 326 1.36 13.68 8.34
C LEU A 326 1.19 13.61 9.85
N THR A 327 1.59 14.66 10.55
CA THR A 327 1.46 14.78 12.02
C THR A 327 -0.01 14.70 12.44
N ASP A 328 -0.30 14.07 13.56
CA ASP A 328 -1.65 14.01 14.14
C ASP A 328 -2.31 15.38 14.23
N GLY A 329 -3.56 15.47 13.80
CA GLY A 329 -4.35 16.69 13.82
C GLY A 329 -3.96 17.76 12.81
N VAL A 330 -2.91 17.55 11.99
CA VAL A 330 -2.47 18.53 11.00
C VAL A 330 -3.54 18.75 9.91
N LYS A 331 -3.59 19.99 9.43
CA LYS A 331 -4.44 20.41 8.31
C LYS A 331 -3.57 21.09 7.27
N VAL A 332 -3.25 20.34 6.22
CA VAL A 332 -2.39 20.80 5.13
C VAL A 332 -3.16 20.87 3.81
N THR A 333 -2.60 21.60 2.85
CA THR A 333 -3.18 21.76 1.51
C THR A 333 -2.45 20.87 0.52
N LEU A 334 -3.17 20.10 -0.29
CA LEU A 334 -2.60 19.25 -1.31
C LEU A 334 -1.77 20.07 -2.30
N PRO A 335 -0.47 19.79 -2.47
CA PRO A 335 0.40 20.59 -3.32
C PRO A 335 0.04 20.44 -4.80
N THR A 336 0.33 21.48 -5.58
CA THR A 336 0.04 21.51 -7.03
C THR A 336 0.90 20.55 -7.83
N THR A 337 2.09 20.24 -7.32
CA THR A 337 3.04 19.30 -7.93
C THR A 337 3.21 18.10 -6.99
N ILE A 338 2.93 16.92 -7.50
CA ILE A 338 3.14 15.64 -6.81
C ILE A 338 3.90 14.76 -7.79
N ALA A 339 4.96 14.12 -7.33
CA ALA A 339 5.69 13.12 -8.09
C ALA A 339 4.95 11.78 -8.07
N ASP A 340 5.26 10.91 -9.04
CA ASP A 340 4.68 9.57 -9.10
C ASP A 340 5.12 8.73 -7.89
N GLY A 341 4.24 7.85 -7.42
CA GLY A 341 4.50 6.93 -6.32
C GLY A 341 4.43 7.53 -4.91
N VAL A 342 4.04 8.80 -4.77
CA VAL A 342 3.93 9.43 -3.44
C VAL A 342 2.80 8.82 -2.63
N GLU A 343 3.09 8.49 -1.38
CA GLU A 343 2.12 8.01 -0.39
C GLU A 343 1.93 9.04 0.72
N PHE A 344 0.70 9.52 0.91
CA PHE A 344 0.29 10.40 2.00
C PHE A 344 -0.34 9.55 3.11
N ILE A 345 0.28 9.52 4.28
CA ILE A 345 -0.15 8.75 5.44
C ILE A 345 -0.59 9.70 6.53
N GLY A 346 -1.84 9.62 6.93
CA GLY A 346 -2.37 10.40 8.03
C GLY A 346 -2.21 9.71 9.38
N GLY A 347 -2.59 10.45 10.39
CA GLY A 347 -2.82 9.98 11.74
C GLY A 347 -4.20 10.42 12.24
N ASN A 348 -4.36 10.49 13.56
CA ASN A 348 -5.62 10.92 14.15
C ASN A 348 -5.99 12.35 13.71
N ASN A 349 -7.22 12.51 13.18
CA ASN A 349 -7.78 13.81 12.76
C ASN A 349 -6.96 14.59 11.70
N THR A 350 -6.14 13.90 10.93
CA THR A 350 -5.38 14.49 9.84
C THR A 350 -6.28 14.87 8.67
N MET A 351 -6.06 16.05 8.09
CA MET A 351 -6.83 16.57 6.97
C MET A 351 -5.93 17.11 5.86
N ILE A 352 -6.16 16.67 4.64
CA ILE A 352 -5.58 17.24 3.43
C ILE A 352 -6.69 18.05 2.72
N LYS A 353 -6.53 19.36 2.66
CA LYS A 353 -7.42 20.23 1.89
C LYS A 353 -7.11 20.07 0.40
N VAL A 354 -8.12 19.76 -0.37
CA VAL A 354 -8.05 19.66 -1.83
C VAL A 354 -8.67 20.92 -2.43
N PRO A 355 -7.88 21.84 -3.00
CA PRO A 355 -8.42 23.09 -3.58
C PRO A 355 -9.45 22.77 -4.67
N ASN A 356 -10.58 23.49 -4.68
CA ASN A 356 -11.61 23.27 -5.72
C ASN A 356 -11.00 23.43 -7.12
N GLY A 357 -11.29 22.49 -8.02
CA GLY A 357 -10.71 22.41 -9.35
C GLY A 357 -9.33 21.76 -9.42
N TYR A 358 -8.85 21.19 -8.31
CA TYR A 358 -7.61 20.40 -8.30
C TYR A 358 -7.79 19.11 -9.09
N ILE A 359 -6.75 18.72 -9.84
CA ILE A 359 -6.70 17.46 -10.60
C ILE A 359 -5.41 16.73 -10.24
N LEU A 360 -5.52 15.57 -9.62
CA LEU A 360 -4.40 14.67 -9.36
C LEU A 360 -3.91 14.07 -10.68
N LYS A 361 -2.61 14.22 -10.96
CA LYS A 361 -1.97 13.73 -12.20
C LYS A 361 -0.82 12.76 -11.93
N ALA A 362 -0.40 12.61 -10.68
CA ALA A 362 0.69 11.73 -10.28
C ALA A 362 0.19 10.28 -10.23
N ASN A 363 0.86 9.40 -10.94
CA ASN A 363 0.56 7.96 -10.96
C ASN A 363 1.01 7.28 -9.67
N ASN A 364 0.46 6.11 -9.37
CA ASN A 364 0.80 5.31 -8.19
C ASN A 364 0.69 6.10 -6.87
N THR A 365 -0.22 7.09 -6.81
CA THR A 365 -0.40 7.91 -5.60
C THR A 365 -1.30 7.21 -4.60
N THR A 366 -0.88 7.17 -3.35
CA THR A 366 -1.68 6.60 -2.25
C THR A 366 -2.06 7.67 -1.23
N PHE A 367 -3.33 7.64 -0.80
CA PHE A 367 -3.82 8.37 0.37
C PHE A 367 -4.29 7.35 1.39
N LYS A 368 -3.70 7.37 2.58
CA LYS A 368 -4.00 6.40 3.65
C LYS A 368 -4.29 7.11 4.96
N ASP A 369 -5.35 6.70 5.66
CA ASP A 369 -5.74 7.18 6.99
C ASP A 369 -5.94 8.71 7.07
N VAL A 370 -6.41 9.36 6.00
CA VAL A 370 -6.57 10.82 5.91
C VAL A 370 -8.01 11.23 5.68
N THR A 371 -8.31 12.49 6.04
CA THR A 371 -9.53 13.16 5.58
C THR A 371 -9.19 14.01 4.35
N LEU A 372 -9.75 13.69 3.19
CA LEU A 372 -9.70 14.57 2.02
C LEU A 372 -10.85 15.58 2.09
N ALA A 373 -10.52 16.83 2.16
CA ALA A 373 -11.47 17.94 2.32
C ALA A 373 -11.43 18.87 1.12
N ARG A 374 -12.43 18.86 0.24
CA ARG A 374 -12.51 19.89 -0.80
C ARG A 374 -12.64 21.27 -0.17
N ASP A 375 -11.78 22.19 -0.58
CA ASP A 375 -11.77 23.57 -0.11
C ASP A 375 -12.18 24.55 -1.22
N ASP A 376 -13.32 25.22 -1.04
CA ASP A 376 -13.87 26.19 -2.00
C ASP A 376 -13.38 27.64 -1.73
N SER A 377 -12.36 27.82 -0.85
CA SER A 377 -11.84 29.16 -0.50
C SER A 377 -11.18 29.89 -1.68
N ASN A 378 -10.67 29.15 -2.68
CA ASN A 378 -10.03 29.71 -3.87
C ASN A 378 -11.00 30.42 -4.84
N GLY A 379 -12.29 30.46 -4.55
CA GLY A 379 -13.31 31.14 -5.35
C GLY A 379 -13.77 30.39 -6.59
N LYS A 380 -13.23 29.21 -6.91
CA LYS A 380 -13.72 28.37 -8.01
C LYS A 380 -15.09 27.77 -7.68
N THR A 381 -15.88 27.52 -8.70
CA THR A 381 -17.25 26.99 -8.61
C THR A 381 -17.41 25.66 -9.38
N GLU A 382 -16.32 24.90 -9.53
CA GLU A 382 -16.40 23.60 -10.19
C GLU A 382 -17.14 22.58 -9.31
N GLN A 383 -18.09 21.87 -9.90
CA GLN A 383 -18.93 20.90 -9.20
C GLN A 383 -18.45 19.44 -9.34
N LYS A 384 -17.21 19.19 -9.78
CA LYS A 384 -16.68 17.84 -9.97
C LYS A 384 -16.55 17.05 -8.65
N GLY A 385 -15.45 16.38 -8.43
CA GLY A 385 -15.22 15.58 -7.23
C GLY A 385 -14.62 16.36 -6.05
N ILE A 386 -14.63 15.73 -4.88
CA ILE A 386 -13.74 16.13 -3.78
C ILE A 386 -12.30 15.88 -4.23
N LEU A 387 -12.03 14.71 -4.76
CA LEU A 387 -10.77 14.39 -5.46
C LEU A 387 -11.08 14.08 -6.93
N VAL A 388 -10.47 14.83 -7.85
CA VAL A 388 -10.51 14.56 -9.30
C VAL A 388 -9.21 13.89 -9.72
N ILE A 389 -9.29 12.74 -10.40
CA ILE A 389 -8.17 11.89 -10.77
C ILE A 389 -7.98 11.87 -12.28
N ASN A 390 -6.77 12.20 -12.74
CA ASN A 390 -6.24 12.04 -14.09
C ASN A 390 -4.91 11.28 -14.04
N ALA A 391 -4.87 10.17 -13.32
CA ALA A 391 -3.66 9.41 -13.02
C ALA A 391 -3.98 7.91 -13.00
N ASP A 392 -2.96 7.11 -13.24
CA ASP A 392 -3.04 5.65 -13.16
C ASP A 392 -2.70 5.16 -11.75
N ASP A 393 -3.32 4.04 -11.33
CA ASP A 393 -2.99 3.27 -10.13
C ASP A 393 -3.04 4.09 -8.82
N VAL A 394 -4.14 4.82 -8.61
CA VAL A 394 -4.39 5.60 -7.39
C VAL A 394 -5.07 4.74 -6.32
N VAL A 395 -4.55 4.80 -5.09
CA VAL A 395 -5.08 4.05 -3.95
C VAL A 395 -5.62 5.01 -2.88
N LEU A 396 -6.83 4.74 -2.41
CA LEU A 396 -7.49 5.44 -1.31
C LEU A 396 -7.81 4.43 -0.21
N ASP A 397 -7.05 4.45 0.89
CA ASP A 397 -7.15 3.48 1.98
C ASP A 397 -7.59 4.16 3.28
N ASN A 398 -8.72 3.75 3.83
CA ASN A 398 -9.31 4.35 5.03
C ASN A 398 -9.45 5.88 4.94
N VAL A 399 -9.93 6.37 3.80
CA VAL A 399 -10.08 7.80 3.53
C VAL A 399 -11.46 8.29 3.95
N LYS A 400 -11.51 9.45 4.63
CA LYS A 400 -12.75 10.18 4.89
C LYS A 400 -12.89 11.33 3.91
N PHE A 401 -14.12 11.65 3.50
CA PHE A 401 -14.40 12.74 2.59
C PHE A 401 -15.25 13.81 3.25
N THR A 402 -14.90 15.08 3.02
CA THR A 402 -15.67 16.24 3.51
C THR A 402 -15.52 17.43 2.58
N ILE A 403 -16.27 18.50 2.83
CA ILE A 403 -16.16 19.79 2.14
C ILE A 403 -16.01 20.89 3.20
N VAL A 404 -15.01 21.74 3.03
CA VAL A 404 -14.80 22.92 3.87
C VAL A 404 -14.97 24.19 3.03
N ASN A 405 -15.37 25.28 3.67
CA ASN A 405 -15.65 26.57 2.99
C ASN A 405 -16.58 26.41 1.77
N GLN A 406 -17.57 25.52 1.89
CA GLN A 406 -18.45 25.12 0.79
C GLN A 406 -19.16 26.33 0.16
N LYS A 407 -18.96 26.52 -1.15
CA LYS A 407 -19.68 27.50 -1.98
C LYS A 407 -20.61 26.85 -2.99
N VAL A 408 -20.24 25.65 -3.46
CA VAL A 408 -21.02 24.84 -4.39
C VAL A 408 -21.06 23.40 -3.95
N GLY A 409 -22.07 22.63 -4.40
CA GLY A 409 -22.14 21.20 -4.16
C GLY A 409 -21.02 20.45 -4.87
N ALA A 410 -20.53 19.34 -4.31
CA ALA A 410 -19.69 18.40 -5.04
C ALA A 410 -20.55 17.40 -5.81
N TYR A 411 -20.06 16.97 -6.96
CA TYR A 411 -20.71 15.95 -7.75
C TYR A 411 -20.40 14.54 -7.22
N GLY A 412 -19.15 14.32 -6.77
CA GLY A 412 -18.71 13.03 -6.20
C GLY A 412 -17.65 13.15 -5.13
N CYS A 413 -17.43 12.09 -4.34
CA CYS A 413 -16.25 12.00 -3.49
C CYS A 413 -15.02 11.78 -4.36
N VAL A 414 -15.02 10.72 -5.15
CA VAL A 414 -13.99 10.38 -6.12
C VAL A 414 -14.54 10.58 -7.52
N TYR A 415 -13.86 11.39 -8.31
CA TYR A 415 -14.21 11.65 -9.70
C TYR A 415 -13.05 11.27 -10.60
N VAL A 416 -13.12 10.11 -11.23
CA VAL A 416 -12.10 9.64 -12.17
C VAL A 416 -12.45 10.17 -13.56
N ASN A 417 -11.66 11.13 -14.00
CA ASN A 417 -11.80 11.72 -15.33
C ASN A 417 -10.99 10.93 -16.36
N ARG A 418 -9.83 10.40 -15.93
CA ARG A 418 -8.97 9.50 -16.69
C ARG A 418 -8.10 8.69 -15.71
N GLY A 419 -7.77 7.44 -16.03
CA GLY A 419 -6.88 6.60 -15.25
C GLY A 419 -7.16 5.12 -15.46
N LYS A 420 -6.18 4.24 -15.29
CA LYS A 420 -6.31 2.79 -15.51
C LYS A 420 -6.98 2.10 -14.33
N THR A 421 -6.43 2.31 -13.13
CA THR A 421 -6.92 1.65 -11.93
C THR A 421 -7.09 2.66 -10.79
N VAL A 422 -8.24 2.63 -10.14
CA VAL A 422 -8.47 3.36 -8.88
C VAL A 422 -8.98 2.37 -7.84
N THR A 423 -8.18 2.16 -6.79
CA THR A 423 -8.52 1.26 -5.69
C THR A 423 -8.99 2.08 -4.48
N VAL A 424 -10.17 1.77 -3.97
CA VAL A 424 -10.68 2.33 -2.72
C VAL A 424 -10.89 1.19 -1.74
N LYS A 425 -10.22 1.25 -0.61
CA LYS A 425 -10.30 0.19 0.40
C LYS A 425 -10.51 0.74 1.80
N ASN A 426 -11.13 -0.07 2.67
CA ASN A 426 -11.38 0.24 4.09
C ASN A 426 -12.12 1.58 4.30
N THR A 427 -12.86 2.05 3.29
CA THR A 427 -13.42 3.40 3.27
C THR A 427 -14.92 3.40 3.53
N LYS A 428 -15.34 4.26 4.47
CA LYS A 428 -16.76 4.52 4.75
C LYS A 428 -17.19 5.82 4.11
N PHE A 429 -18.04 5.74 3.11
CA PHE A 429 -18.66 6.89 2.49
C PHE A 429 -19.89 7.33 3.29
N SER A 430 -19.89 8.53 3.83
CA SER A 430 -20.95 9.03 4.73
C SER A 430 -21.42 10.46 4.43
N ILE A 431 -20.80 11.17 3.52
CA ILE A 431 -21.18 12.52 3.10
C ILE A 431 -22.38 12.49 2.14
N GLN A 432 -23.27 13.47 2.24
CA GLN A 432 -24.43 13.59 1.35
C GLN A 432 -24.07 14.34 0.07
N ILE A 433 -23.84 13.61 -1.03
CA ILE A 433 -23.55 14.14 -2.37
C ILE A 433 -24.11 13.19 -3.44
N SER A 434 -24.03 13.59 -4.73
CA SER A 434 -24.64 12.79 -5.81
C SER A 434 -23.99 11.42 -5.99
N TYR A 435 -22.66 11.34 -6.01
CA TYR A 435 -21.93 10.10 -6.27
C TYR A 435 -20.88 9.86 -5.19
N ALA A 436 -20.71 8.62 -4.75
CA ALA A 436 -19.53 8.28 -3.97
C ALA A 436 -18.31 8.10 -4.89
N VAL A 437 -18.44 7.26 -5.93
CA VAL A 437 -17.41 7.07 -6.96
C VAL A 437 -18.01 7.29 -8.34
N TYR A 438 -17.40 8.16 -9.12
CA TYR A 438 -17.78 8.44 -10.50
C TYR A 438 -16.57 8.25 -11.42
N ALA A 439 -16.69 7.44 -12.48
CA ALA A 439 -15.64 7.23 -13.45
C ALA A 439 -16.17 7.46 -14.89
N TYR A 440 -15.58 8.41 -15.58
CA TYR A 440 -16.00 8.80 -16.92
C TYR A 440 -15.27 8.02 -18.02
N ASP A 441 -14.03 7.60 -17.76
CA ASP A 441 -13.19 6.88 -18.71
C ASP A 441 -13.63 5.42 -18.87
N ASN A 442 -13.68 4.92 -20.11
CA ASN A 442 -14.06 3.54 -20.43
C ASN A 442 -12.95 2.49 -20.18
N GLU A 443 -11.72 2.95 -19.96
CA GLU A 443 -10.59 2.06 -19.65
C GLU A 443 -10.37 1.90 -18.14
N THR A 444 -11.10 2.68 -17.31
CA THR A 444 -10.90 2.67 -15.87
C THR A 444 -11.44 1.41 -15.23
N THR A 445 -10.61 0.76 -14.42
CA THR A 445 -11.02 -0.26 -13.46
C THR A 445 -11.17 0.37 -12.07
N ILE A 446 -12.36 0.31 -11.49
CA ILE A 446 -12.60 0.67 -10.09
C ILE A 446 -12.55 -0.61 -9.24
N ILE A 447 -11.71 -0.61 -8.21
CA ILE A 447 -11.59 -1.70 -7.23
C ILE A 447 -12.08 -1.16 -5.89
N LEU A 448 -13.05 -1.86 -5.28
CA LEU A 448 -13.62 -1.54 -3.98
C LEU A 448 -13.42 -2.71 -3.02
N GLU A 449 -12.71 -2.50 -1.92
CA GLU A 449 -12.41 -3.55 -0.93
C GLU A 449 -12.77 -3.08 0.48
N ASN A 450 -13.55 -3.87 1.20
CA ASN A 450 -13.98 -3.55 2.57
C ASN A 450 -14.64 -2.17 2.69
N CYS A 451 -15.35 -1.71 1.66
CA CYS A 451 -15.98 -0.40 1.65
C CYS A 451 -17.41 -0.45 2.21
N ASN A 452 -17.87 0.67 2.76
CA ASN A 452 -19.23 0.82 3.24
C ASN A 452 -19.85 2.11 2.69
N PHE A 453 -20.82 1.97 1.80
CA PHE A 453 -21.58 3.07 1.26
C PHE A 453 -22.79 3.34 2.16
N GLY A 454 -22.82 4.53 2.76
CA GLY A 454 -23.94 4.98 3.58
C GLY A 454 -25.19 5.28 2.75
N PRO A 455 -26.34 5.46 3.40
CA PRO A 455 -27.65 5.54 2.71
C PRO A 455 -27.92 6.85 1.97
N LYS A 456 -26.98 7.82 1.97
CA LYS A 456 -27.24 9.22 1.56
C LYS A 456 -26.78 9.58 0.15
N PHE A 457 -26.37 8.61 -0.65
CA PHE A 457 -25.93 8.85 -2.03
C PHE A 457 -27.06 8.61 -3.02
N THR A 458 -27.07 9.44 -4.09
CA THR A 458 -27.86 9.11 -5.28
C THR A 458 -27.30 7.84 -5.91
N TYR A 459 -25.96 7.80 -6.09
CA TYR A 459 -25.26 6.65 -6.62
C TYR A 459 -24.09 6.27 -5.72
N CYS A 460 -23.98 5.00 -5.34
CA CYS A 460 -22.74 4.47 -4.77
C CYS A 460 -21.61 4.53 -5.80
N THR A 461 -21.87 4.03 -7.01
CA THR A 461 -20.95 4.13 -8.14
C THR A 461 -21.71 4.52 -9.40
N ASN A 462 -21.05 5.27 -10.30
CA ASN A 462 -21.53 5.49 -11.66
C ASN A 462 -20.34 5.56 -12.62
N GLN A 463 -20.37 4.72 -13.65
CA GLN A 463 -19.33 4.59 -14.67
C GLN A 463 -19.91 4.77 -16.08
N PRO A 464 -20.33 5.98 -16.48
CA PRO A 464 -20.97 6.22 -17.79
C PRO A 464 -20.04 5.91 -18.97
N GLY A 465 -18.72 5.82 -18.76
CA GLY A 465 -17.74 5.34 -19.74
C GLY A 465 -17.70 3.82 -19.88
N ASN A 466 -18.52 3.07 -19.11
CA ASN A 466 -18.56 1.60 -19.13
C ASN A 466 -17.23 0.92 -18.79
N GLY A 467 -16.47 1.46 -17.85
CA GLY A 467 -15.26 0.83 -17.29
C GLY A 467 -15.56 -0.45 -16.49
N LYS A 468 -14.55 -1.03 -15.87
CA LYS A 468 -14.69 -2.23 -15.04
C LYS A 468 -14.98 -1.88 -13.58
N LEU A 469 -15.73 -2.75 -12.88
CA LEU A 469 -16.00 -2.62 -11.46
C LEU A 469 -15.75 -3.96 -10.74
N ILE A 470 -14.80 -3.95 -9.83
CA ILE A 470 -14.48 -5.10 -8.97
C ILE A 470 -14.77 -4.69 -7.52
N ALA A 471 -15.58 -5.48 -6.81
CA ALA A 471 -15.90 -5.19 -5.42
C ALA A 471 -15.80 -6.46 -4.56
N ARG A 472 -15.14 -6.33 -3.41
CA ARG A 472 -15.02 -7.40 -2.42
C ARG A 472 -15.38 -6.91 -1.02
N ASN A 473 -16.06 -7.73 -0.24
CA ASN A 473 -16.41 -7.44 1.16
C ASN A 473 -17.06 -6.06 1.34
N THR A 474 -17.82 -5.60 0.37
CA THR A 474 -18.33 -4.21 0.31
C THR A 474 -19.85 -4.16 0.50
N THR A 475 -20.30 -3.19 1.29
CA THR A 475 -21.72 -2.91 1.47
C THR A 475 -22.15 -1.72 0.63
N PHE A 476 -23.08 -1.95 -0.28
CA PHE A 476 -23.71 -0.92 -1.11
C PHE A 476 -25.08 -0.58 -0.57
N ARG A 477 -25.37 0.73 -0.43
CA ARG A 477 -26.70 1.25 -0.10
C ARG A 477 -27.12 2.29 -1.11
N GLY A 478 -27.97 1.94 -2.05
CA GLY A 478 -28.45 2.83 -3.09
C GLY A 478 -28.05 2.40 -4.50
N TRP A 479 -28.12 3.33 -5.42
CA TRP A 479 -28.02 3.07 -6.84
C TRP A 479 -26.56 2.88 -7.31
N MET A 480 -26.38 1.93 -8.22
CA MET A 480 -25.10 1.68 -8.93
C MET A 480 -25.37 1.59 -10.43
N SER A 481 -24.48 2.09 -11.27
CA SER A 481 -24.68 2.08 -12.72
C SER A 481 -23.38 2.14 -13.51
N GLY A 482 -23.38 1.57 -14.71
CA GLY A 482 -22.52 1.99 -15.82
C GLY A 482 -21.26 1.17 -16.09
N TRP A 483 -20.99 0.05 -15.45
CA TRP A 483 -19.82 -0.77 -15.75
C TRP A 483 -20.06 -1.76 -16.90
N SER A 484 -19.01 -2.04 -17.68
CA SER A 484 -19.04 -3.01 -18.79
C SER A 484 -18.63 -4.43 -18.41
N ASP A 485 -17.95 -4.58 -17.25
CA ASP A 485 -17.48 -5.84 -16.72
C ASP A 485 -17.47 -5.74 -15.19
N GLY A 486 -18.23 -6.58 -14.51
CA GLY A 486 -18.47 -6.50 -13.07
C GLY A 486 -18.12 -7.80 -12.33
N TYR A 487 -17.37 -7.68 -11.23
CA TYR A 487 -17.14 -8.79 -10.31
C TYR A 487 -17.41 -8.36 -8.88
N PHE A 488 -18.34 -9.04 -8.23
CA PHE A 488 -18.75 -8.77 -6.85
C PHE A 488 -18.61 -10.04 -6.03
N GLU A 489 -17.80 -10.01 -4.98
CA GLU A 489 -17.55 -11.14 -4.10
C GLU A 489 -17.78 -10.76 -2.63
N ASN A 490 -18.56 -11.56 -1.94
CA ASN A 490 -18.92 -11.33 -0.53
C ASN A 490 -19.44 -9.91 -0.27
N CYS A 491 -20.25 -9.39 -1.19
CA CYS A 491 -20.84 -8.06 -1.09
C CYS A 491 -22.26 -8.10 -0.55
N THR A 492 -22.67 -7.01 0.13
CA THR A 492 -24.04 -6.83 0.61
C THR A 492 -24.72 -5.66 -0.11
N PHE A 493 -25.88 -5.90 -0.68
CA PHE A 493 -26.69 -4.92 -1.39
C PHE A 493 -27.92 -4.56 -0.57
N LYS A 494 -28.02 -3.29 -0.16
CA LYS A 494 -29.08 -2.77 0.73
C LYS A 494 -29.81 -1.59 0.13
N HIS A 495 -30.98 -1.30 0.67
CA HIS A 495 -31.74 -0.12 0.30
C HIS A 495 -31.02 1.16 0.80
N GLY A 496 -31.11 2.22 0.00
CA GLY A 496 -30.67 3.57 0.39
C GLY A 496 -31.82 4.43 0.84
N ASP A 497 -31.51 5.53 1.55
CA ASP A 497 -32.54 6.49 2.03
C ASP A 497 -33.05 7.42 0.92
N VAL A 498 -32.28 7.58 -0.16
CA VAL A 498 -32.50 8.65 -1.15
C VAL A 498 -32.95 8.13 -2.49
N TYR A 499 -32.48 6.92 -2.89
CA TYR A 499 -32.76 6.33 -4.20
C TYR A 499 -32.85 4.81 -4.16
N TYR A 500 -33.33 4.22 -5.25
CA TYR A 500 -33.64 2.82 -5.39
C TYR A 500 -32.47 1.89 -5.12
N PRO A 501 -32.68 0.72 -4.55
CA PRO A 501 -31.73 -0.38 -4.60
C PRO A 501 -31.68 -0.87 -6.05
N TYR A 502 -30.68 -0.41 -6.81
CA TYR A 502 -30.60 -0.67 -8.24
C TYR A 502 -29.16 -0.78 -8.73
N ALA A 503 -28.86 -1.88 -9.38
CA ALA A 503 -27.58 -2.14 -10.01
C ALA A 503 -27.77 -2.36 -11.51
N ARG A 504 -27.41 -1.36 -12.32
CA ARG A 504 -27.50 -1.42 -13.78
C ARG A 504 -26.12 -1.57 -14.38
N CYS A 505 -25.82 -2.74 -14.94
CA CYS A 505 -24.60 -2.99 -15.70
C CYS A 505 -24.82 -2.80 -17.21
N TYR A 506 -23.71 -2.63 -17.91
CA TYR A 506 -23.65 -2.51 -19.38
C TYR A 506 -22.70 -3.56 -19.97
N GLY A 507 -22.63 -4.74 -19.35
CA GLY A 507 -21.84 -5.89 -19.76
C GLY A 507 -21.95 -7.03 -18.77
N SER A 508 -21.15 -8.05 -18.95
CA SER A 508 -21.19 -9.25 -18.10
C SER A 508 -20.85 -8.93 -16.65
N SER A 509 -21.53 -9.60 -15.73
CA SER A 509 -21.30 -9.40 -14.31
C SER A 509 -21.49 -10.69 -13.52
N VAL A 510 -20.58 -10.91 -12.54
CA VAL A 510 -20.62 -12.03 -11.62
C VAL A 510 -20.86 -11.52 -10.21
N PHE A 511 -21.86 -12.07 -9.53
CA PHE A 511 -22.15 -11.87 -8.12
C PHE A 511 -21.93 -13.18 -7.39
N LYS A 512 -20.85 -13.27 -6.60
CA LYS A 512 -20.43 -14.47 -5.89
C LYS A 512 -20.53 -14.28 -4.39
N ASP A 513 -21.16 -15.21 -3.68
CA ASP A 513 -21.31 -15.17 -2.22
C ASP A 513 -21.97 -13.87 -1.70
N CYS A 514 -22.81 -13.25 -2.51
CA CYS A 514 -23.41 -11.95 -2.22
C CYS A 514 -24.76 -12.07 -1.48
N GLU A 515 -25.06 -11.04 -0.68
CA GLU A 515 -26.31 -10.91 0.05
C GLU A 515 -27.12 -9.72 -0.47
N PHE A 516 -28.42 -9.93 -0.71
CA PHE A 516 -29.34 -8.92 -1.21
C PHE A 516 -30.47 -8.69 -0.20
N GLU A 517 -30.73 -7.44 0.16
CA GLU A 517 -31.85 -7.06 1.01
C GLU A 517 -33.13 -7.02 0.17
N ARG A 518 -34.17 -7.80 0.57
CA ARG A 518 -35.42 -7.85 -0.17
C ARG A 518 -36.24 -6.58 0.00
N LEU A 519 -36.91 -6.12 -1.05
CA LEU A 519 -37.81 -4.96 -1.02
C LEU A 519 -39.01 -5.18 -0.09
N SER A 520 -39.50 -6.42 0.00
CA SER A 520 -40.64 -6.77 0.88
C SER A 520 -40.36 -6.58 2.38
N THR A 521 -39.06 -6.50 2.77
CA THR A 521 -38.67 -6.26 4.16
C THR A 521 -38.37 -4.78 4.44
N ALA A 522 -38.36 -3.92 3.40
CA ALA A 522 -38.12 -2.49 3.57
C ALA A 522 -39.31 -1.82 4.29
N THR A 523 -39.02 -1.18 5.42
CA THR A 523 -40.02 -0.43 6.20
C THR A 523 -40.35 0.94 5.58
N ASP A 524 -39.63 1.35 4.52
CA ASP A 524 -39.75 2.66 3.90
C ASP A 524 -40.07 2.54 2.40
N ASN A 525 -41.34 2.79 2.07
CA ASN A 525 -41.90 2.68 0.73
C ASN A 525 -41.53 3.85 -0.22
N ARG A 526 -40.73 4.83 0.22
CA ARG A 526 -40.53 6.09 -0.51
C ARG A 526 -39.76 5.91 -1.81
N TRP A 527 -39.02 4.84 -1.97
CA TRP A 527 -38.03 4.69 -3.02
C TRP A 527 -38.28 3.52 -3.96
N ILE A 528 -39.45 2.98 -3.93
CA ILE A 528 -39.83 1.89 -4.81
C ILE A 528 -40.29 2.48 -6.12
N PRO A 529 -39.78 2.00 -7.30
CA PRO A 529 -40.17 2.53 -8.60
C PRO A 529 -41.67 2.53 -8.73
N THR A 530 -42.22 3.70 -9.01
CA THR A 530 -43.65 3.86 -9.19
C THR A 530 -43.94 3.75 -10.68
N ASP A 531 -44.15 2.56 -11.22
CA ASP A 531 -45.04 2.47 -12.37
C ASP A 531 -46.44 2.68 -11.83
N PRO A 532 -47.10 3.81 -12.14
CA PRO A 532 -48.47 4.06 -11.69
C PRO A 532 -49.48 3.03 -12.26
N ASN A 533 -49.06 2.24 -13.27
CA ASN A 533 -49.87 1.23 -13.92
C ASN A 533 -49.76 -0.16 -13.28
N ARG A 534 -48.78 -0.38 -12.38
CA ARG A 534 -48.61 -1.64 -11.63
C ARG A 534 -49.28 -1.57 -10.26
N LYS A 535 -50.60 -1.54 -10.26
CA LYS A 535 -51.44 -1.62 -9.05
C LYS A 535 -52.24 -2.89 -9.08
N ASP A 536 -52.49 -3.47 -7.88
CA ASP A 536 -53.51 -4.49 -7.72
C ASP A 536 -54.91 -3.87 -7.90
N GLY A 537 -55.91 -4.71 -7.89
CA GLY A 537 -57.32 -4.26 -8.00
C GLY A 537 -57.79 -3.38 -6.84
N GLU A 538 -57.02 -3.28 -5.75
CA GLU A 538 -57.27 -2.44 -4.58
C GLU A 538 -56.46 -1.13 -4.61
N GLY A 539 -55.63 -0.93 -5.64
CA GLY A 539 -54.80 0.26 -5.81
C GLY A 539 -53.44 0.20 -5.10
N ASN A 540 -53.08 -0.95 -4.50
CA ASN A 540 -51.78 -1.19 -3.91
C ASN A 540 -50.75 -1.47 -5.01
N ARG A 541 -49.49 -1.12 -4.78
CA ARG A 541 -48.41 -1.38 -5.72
C ARG A 541 -48.02 -2.85 -5.68
N LEU A 542 -47.92 -3.44 -6.86
CA LEU A 542 -47.40 -4.79 -7.03
C LEU A 542 -45.89 -4.71 -7.30
N TYR A 543 -45.10 -5.39 -6.50
CA TYR A 543 -43.68 -5.54 -6.68
C TYR A 543 -43.40 -6.97 -7.11
N ASP A 544 -42.95 -7.13 -8.36
CA ASP A 544 -42.61 -8.43 -8.93
C ASP A 544 -41.15 -8.75 -8.79
N TYR A 545 -40.38 -7.94 -8.03
CA TYR A 545 -38.93 -8.13 -7.84
C TYR A 545 -38.53 -7.91 -6.38
N ASP A 546 -37.49 -8.60 -5.97
CA ASP A 546 -36.94 -8.53 -4.61
C ASP A 546 -35.79 -7.52 -4.51
N TYR A 547 -34.89 -7.49 -5.49
CA TYR A 547 -33.84 -6.51 -5.67
C TYR A 547 -33.64 -6.26 -7.16
N ALA A 548 -33.32 -5.03 -7.54
CA ALA A 548 -33.23 -4.68 -8.95
C ALA A 548 -31.79 -4.75 -9.47
N VAL A 549 -31.37 -5.91 -9.95
CA VAL A 549 -30.19 -6.01 -10.82
C VAL A 549 -30.65 -6.07 -12.26
N SER A 550 -30.09 -5.25 -13.15
CA SER A 550 -30.39 -5.30 -14.57
C SER A 550 -29.13 -5.13 -15.43
N CYS A 551 -29.19 -5.60 -16.67
CA CYS A 551 -28.15 -5.41 -17.66
C CYS A 551 -28.76 -4.81 -18.94
N MET A 552 -28.10 -3.82 -19.52
CA MET A 552 -28.52 -3.16 -20.74
C MET A 552 -27.49 -3.38 -21.87
N LYS A 553 -27.05 -4.62 -22.04
CA LYS A 553 -26.05 -4.98 -23.05
C LYS A 553 -26.28 -6.39 -23.59
N GLN A 554 -26.52 -6.48 -24.90
CA GLN A 554 -26.51 -7.78 -25.63
C GLN A 554 -25.14 -8.45 -25.54
N HIS A 555 -25.11 -9.76 -25.74
CA HIS A 555 -23.92 -10.61 -25.70
C HIS A 555 -23.20 -10.58 -24.36
N SER A 556 -23.95 -10.41 -23.27
CA SER A 556 -23.46 -10.44 -21.90
C SER A 556 -24.11 -11.56 -21.10
N ILE A 557 -23.50 -11.88 -19.96
CA ILE A 557 -23.93 -12.91 -19.03
C ILE A 557 -24.02 -12.28 -17.64
N ILE A 558 -25.15 -12.47 -16.97
CA ILE A 558 -25.29 -12.12 -15.56
C ILE A 558 -25.35 -13.40 -14.74
N GLU A 559 -24.42 -13.56 -13.81
CA GLU A 559 -24.31 -14.77 -13.01
C GLU A 559 -24.34 -14.48 -11.52
N PHE A 560 -25.20 -15.20 -10.79
CA PHE A 560 -25.29 -15.22 -9.34
C PHE A 560 -24.84 -16.59 -8.84
N ILE A 561 -23.73 -16.62 -8.07
CA ILE A 561 -23.11 -17.83 -7.54
C ILE A 561 -23.25 -17.81 -6.01
N ASN A 562 -23.91 -18.80 -5.43
CA ASN A 562 -24.08 -18.92 -3.98
C ASN A 562 -24.64 -17.62 -3.31
N CYS A 563 -25.50 -16.90 -4.03
CA CYS A 563 -26.14 -15.69 -3.52
C CYS A 563 -27.36 -16.02 -2.67
N ARG A 564 -27.71 -15.11 -1.75
CA ARG A 564 -28.85 -15.26 -0.84
C ARG A 564 -29.55 -13.93 -0.59
N TYR A 565 -30.78 -14.03 -0.11
CA TYR A 565 -31.46 -12.87 0.50
C TYR A 565 -31.11 -12.75 1.98
N SER A 566 -31.08 -11.53 2.50
CA SER A 566 -30.71 -11.22 3.89
C SER A 566 -31.72 -11.77 4.92
N ASP A 567 -32.98 -12.00 4.52
CA ASP A 567 -34.04 -12.55 5.35
C ASP A 567 -34.08 -14.10 5.38
N GLY A 568 -33.12 -14.75 4.70
CA GLY A 568 -33.02 -16.21 4.61
C GLY A 568 -34.04 -16.86 3.69
N SER A 569 -34.84 -16.09 2.95
CA SER A 569 -35.77 -16.64 1.95
C SER A 569 -35.02 -17.21 0.74
N ALA A 570 -35.68 -18.09 -0.02
CA ALA A 570 -35.11 -18.73 -1.18
C ALA A 570 -34.73 -17.71 -2.26
N PHE A 571 -33.44 -17.68 -2.63
CA PHE A 571 -32.94 -16.81 -3.69
C PHE A 571 -33.48 -17.25 -5.05
N ASN A 572 -34.05 -16.34 -5.80
CA ASN A 572 -34.80 -16.67 -7.00
C ASN A 572 -34.67 -15.58 -8.09
N LYS A 573 -35.31 -15.78 -9.25
CA LYS A 573 -35.20 -14.90 -10.40
C LYS A 573 -35.71 -13.46 -10.21
N ASN A 574 -36.46 -13.18 -9.15
CA ASN A 574 -36.96 -11.83 -8.87
C ASN A 574 -35.86 -10.84 -8.44
N VAL A 575 -34.61 -11.28 -8.30
CA VAL A 575 -33.45 -10.41 -8.12
C VAL A 575 -33.08 -9.66 -9.40
N PHE A 576 -33.47 -10.18 -10.58
CA PHE A 576 -33.11 -9.62 -11.87
C PHE A 576 -34.34 -9.05 -12.61
N LEU A 577 -34.12 -7.88 -13.22
CA LEU A 577 -35.10 -7.22 -14.09
C LEU A 577 -34.52 -7.02 -15.49
N LYS A 578 -35.32 -7.26 -16.52
CA LYS A 578 -34.91 -6.85 -17.88
C LYS A 578 -34.94 -5.32 -18.02
N GLY A 579 -33.97 -4.78 -18.75
CA GLY A 579 -33.74 -3.34 -18.83
C GLY A 579 -34.50 -2.65 -19.96
N THR A 580 -35.02 -3.41 -20.93
CA THR A 580 -35.76 -2.88 -22.09
C THR A 580 -37.08 -3.63 -22.33
N THR A 581 -38.08 -2.94 -22.81
CA THR A 581 -39.41 -3.53 -23.11
C THR A 581 -39.38 -4.54 -24.23
N ASP A 582 -38.54 -4.30 -25.24
CA ASP A 582 -38.40 -5.12 -26.45
C ASP A 582 -37.23 -6.13 -26.35
N SER A 583 -36.54 -6.17 -25.18
CA SER A 583 -35.38 -7.01 -24.91
C SER A 583 -34.17 -6.76 -25.83
N SER A 584 -34.13 -5.68 -26.57
CA SER A 584 -33.08 -5.36 -27.56
C SER A 584 -31.72 -5.03 -26.94
N GLY A 585 -31.69 -4.69 -25.65
CA GLY A 585 -30.50 -4.37 -24.89
C GLY A 585 -30.16 -5.38 -23.76
N ASP A 586 -30.97 -6.39 -23.60
CA ASP A 586 -30.85 -7.32 -22.47
C ASP A 586 -29.76 -8.38 -22.66
N PRO A 587 -29.26 -9.05 -21.61
CA PRO A 587 -28.22 -10.07 -21.70
C PRO A 587 -28.72 -11.34 -22.43
N ASP A 588 -27.79 -12.12 -22.98
CA ASP A 588 -28.10 -13.39 -23.63
C ASP A 588 -28.57 -14.46 -22.64
N LYS A 589 -28.08 -14.39 -21.41
CA LYS A 589 -28.52 -15.30 -20.34
C LYS A 589 -28.32 -14.73 -18.94
N VAL A 590 -29.13 -15.22 -18.01
CA VAL A 590 -29.00 -15.00 -16.58
C VAL A 590 -28.83 -16.36 -15.90
N ILE A 591 -27.85 -16.50 -15.02
CA ILE A 591 -27.60 -17.74 -14.25
C ILE A 591 -27.81 -17.41 -12.77
N ILE A 592 -28.68 -18.16 -12.10
CA ILE A 592 -29.03 -17.94 -10.69
C ILE A 592 -28.78 -19.23 -9.93
N ASN A 593 -27.73 -19.25 -9.11
CA ASN A 593 -27.29 -20.39 -8.31
C ASN A 593 -27.31 -21.72 -9.14
N GLY A 594 -26.75 -21.68 -10.35
CA GLY A 594 -26.65 -22.82 -11.26
C GLY A 594 -27.85 -23.01 -12.21
N THR A 595 -28.98 -22.35 -11.98
CA THR A 595 -30.12 -22.38 -12.92
C THR A 595 -29.94 -21.35 -14.03
N THR A 596 -29.91 -21.80 -15.27
CA THR A 596 -29.70 -20.94 -16.45
C THR A 596 -31.01 -20.57 -17.10
N TYR A 597 -31.22 -19.27 -17.33
CA TYR A 597 -32.34 -18.69 -18.06
C TYR A 597 -31.80 -18.06 -19.36
N THR A 598 -32.30 -18.53 -20.49
CA THR A 598 -31.94 -18.05 -21.84
C THR A 598 -33.07 -17.28 -22.51
N ASP A 599 -34.30 -17.41 -22.03
CA ASP A 599 -35.42 -16.57 -22.44
C ASP A 599 -35.56 -15.40 -21.46
N ILE A 600 -35.09 -14.23 -21.85
CA ILE A 600 -35.13 -13.03 -21.01
C ILE A 600 -36.57 -12.56 -20.72
N ASN A 601 -37.57 -13.03 -21.48
CA ASN A 601 -38.98 -12.72 -21.22
C ASN A 601 -39.56 -13.44 -20.00
N GLU A 602 -38.83 -14.39 -19.42
CA GLU A 602 -39.15 -14.95 -18.12
C GLU A 602 -38.96 -13.97 -16.95
N PHE A 603 -38.29 -12.85 -17.19
CA PHE A 603 -38.04 -11.82 -16.17
C PHE A 603 -38.99 -10.63 -16.33
N THR A 604 -39.28 -10.04 -15.19
CA THR A 604 -40.07 -8.82 -15.12
C THR A 604 -39.33 -7.64 -15.75
N TYR A 605 -40.03 -6.78 -16.46
CA TYR A 605 -39.50 -5.50 -16.95
C TYR A 605 -39.49 -4.45 -15.83
N TRP A 606 -38.47 -3.61 -15.84
CA TRP A 606 -38.29 -2.47 -14.93
C TRP A 606 -39.45 -1.47 -14.98
#